data_b685485e00cb741f76ad4e000eb4643b
#
_entry.id   b685485e00cb741f76ad4e000eb4643b
#
_cell.length_a   1.000
_cell.length_b   1.000
_cell.length_c   1.000
_cell.angle_alpha   90.00
_cell.angle_beta   90.00
_cell.angle_gamma   90.00
#
_symmetry.space_group_name_H-M   'P 1'
#
loop_
_entity.id
_entity.type
_entity.pdbx_description
1 polymer ?
#
loop_
_entity_poly.entity_id
_entity_poly.type
_entity_poly.pdbx_seq_one_letter_code
_entity_poly.pdbx_strand_id
1 'polypeptide(L)'
;MSHDVYTLPANLPVPEDDGAAAHLLGMELPHLVLESSLGPVDIGDFDVVYVYPRSGRPGVPLLPGWDETPGARGCTPQSCAFRDLYPDLGVPVAGLSAQTLDDQLEFAERNRMPFPVVADPDRRLGAALGLPTFEIAGLTLYRRLTLVARERRIDKVFYPVFPPDANAGEVLAYLRSR
;
A
#
# COMPACT_ATOMS: atom_id res chain seq x y z
N MET A 1 4.67 -5.82 -25.64
CA MET A 1 3.29 -6.03 -25.20
C MET A 1 2.93 -4.99 -24.16
N SER A 2 1.82 -4.29 -24.36
CA SER A 2 1.29 -3.45 -23.29
C SER A 2 0.69 -4.35 -22.22
N HIS A 3 1.07 -4.15 -20.97
CA HIS A 3 0.42 -4.82 -19.86
C HIS A 3 -0.63 -3.90 -19.26
N ASP A 4 -1.73 -4.49 -18.84
CA ASP A 4 -2.82 -3.77 -18.24
C ASP A 4 -2.55 -3.65 -16.71
N VAL A 5 -2.33 -2.43 -16.25
CA VAL A 5 -2.08 -2.17 -14.83
C VAL A 5 -3.33 -2.34 -13.96
N TYR A 6 -4.52 -2.36 -14.58
CA TYR A 6 -5.79 -2.47 -13.87
C TYR A 6 -6.26 -3.90 -13.66
N THR A 7 -5.67 -4.87 -14.37
CA THR A 7 -6.09 -6.27 -14.33
C THR A 7 -5.00 -7.13 -13.71
N LEU A 8 -5.41 -8.03 -12.80
CA LEU A 8 -4.50 -9.02 -12.23
C LEU A 8 -4.36 -10.19 -13.19
N PRO A 9 -3.12 -10.54 -13.58
CA PRO A 9 -2.89 -11.76 -14.35
C PRO A 9 -3.31 -13.01 -13.58
N ALA A 10 -3.70 -14.04 -14.31
CA ALA A 10 -3.88 -15.36 -13.73
C ALA A 10 -2.51 -15.96 -13.35
N ASN A 11 -2.50 -16.84 -12.36
CA ASN A 11 -1.30 -17.59 -11.96
C ASN A 11 -0.15 -16.75 -11.39
N LEU A 12 -0.45 -15.62 -10.75
CA LEU A 12 0.56 -14.89 -10.01
C LEU A 12 1.05 -15.73 -8.82
N PRO A 13 2.36 -15.67 -8.50
CA PRO A 13 2.86 -16.36 -7.31
C PRO A 13 2.23 -15.80 -6.05
N VAL A 14 1.81 -16.68 -5.15
CA VAL A 14 1.16 -16.30 -3.89
C VAL A 14 2.25 -16.01 -2.85
N PRO A 15 2.26 -14.81 -2.23
CA PRO A 15 3.22 -14.52 -1.18
C PRO A 15 2.91 -15.34 0.08
N GLU A 16 3.96 -15.71 0.82
CA GLU A 16 3.85 -16.42 2.08
C GLU A 16 4.13 -15.49 3.25
N ASP A 17 3.49 -15.75 4.38
CA ASP A 17 3.79 -15.03 5.62
C ASP A 17 5.14 -15.54 6.18
N ASP A 18 6.14 -14.65 6.09
CA ASP A 18 7.50 -14.93 6.59
C ASP A 18 7.75 -14.42 8.02
N GLY A 19 6.70 -13.94 8.68
CA GLY A 19 6.79 -13.39 10.04
C GLY A 19 7.34 -11.96 10.11
N ALA A 20 7.66 -11.33 8.99
CA ALA A 20 8.33 -10.02 8.96
C ALA A 20 7.45 -8.87 9.47
N ALA A 21 6.14 -9.06 9.60
CA ALA A 21 5.19 -8.06 10.10
C ALA A 21 4.64 -8.40 11.49
N ALA A 22 5.07 -9.49 12.11
CA ALA A 22 4.51 -9.97 13.37
C ALA A 22 4.65 -8.98 14.53
N HIS A 23 5.70 -8.15 14.52
CA HIS A 23 5.99 -7.17 15.56
C HIS A 23 5.11 -5.92 15.50
N LEU A 24 4.39 -5.70 14.40
CA LEU A 24 3.66 -4.45 14.16
C LEU A 24 2.39 -4.31 15.01
N LEU A 25 1.73 -5.41 15.33
CA LEU A 25 0.51 -5.39 16.11
C LEU A 25 0.78 -4.80 17.51
N GLY A 26 0.04 -3.77 17.85
CA GLY A 26 0.19 -3.06 19.12
C GLY A 26 1.17 -1.88 19.10
N MET A 27 1.96 -1.72 18.02
CA MET A 27 2.81 -0.54 17.87
C MET A 27 1.97 0.71 17.63
N GLU A 28 2.51 1.86 18.00
CA GLU A 28 1.90 3.14 17.66
C GLU A 28 2.41 3.62 16.29
N LEU A 29 1.51 4.18 15.49
CA LEU A 29 1.90 4.91 14.30
C LEU A 29 2.69 6.17 14.72
N PRO A 30 3.86 6.42 14.13
CA PRO A 30 4.66 7.59 14.51
C PRO A 30 3.99 8.89 14.06
N HIS A 31 4.33 9.99 14.75
CA HIS A 31 4.14 11.32 14.20
C HIS A 31 5.21 11.53 13.13
N LEU A 32 4.81 11.32 11.90
CA LEU A 32 5.71 11.36 10.75
C LEU A 32 5.02 12.10 9.61
N VAL A 33 5.50 13.29 9.31
CA VAL A 33 4.97 14.10 8.23
C VAL A 33 5.67 13.72 6.93
N LEU A 34 4.89 13.30 5.94
CA LEU A 34 5.35 12.94 4.61
C LEU A 34 4.54 13.70 3.57
N GLU A 35 5.14 13.92 2.40
CA GLU A 35 4.45 14.54 1.27
C GLU A 35 3.45 13.56 0.65
N SER A 36 2.35 14.09 0.16
CA SER A 36 1.32 13.29 -0.50
C SER A 36 0.69 14.03 -1.66
N SER A 37 -0.16 13.35 -2.39
CA SER A 37 -0.96 13.92 -3.47
C SER A 37 -1.87 15.06 -3.02
N LEU A 38 -2.16 15.16 -1.73
CA LEU A 38 -3.00 16.21 -1.14
C LEU A 38 -2.21 17.13 -0.19
N GLY A 39 -0.88 17.18 -0.33
CA GLY A 39 0.01 17.97 0.51
C GLY A 39 0.60 17.16 1.66
N PRO A 40 1.33 17.82 2.59
CA PRO A 40 1.93 17.16 3.74
C PRO A 40 0.85 16.54 4.64
N VAL A 41 1.08 15.30 5.09
CA VAL A 41 0.19 14.60 6.02
C VAL A 41 1.00 13.94 7.12
N ASP A 42 0.42 13.85 8.32
CA ASP A 42 0.98 13.05 9.41
C ASP A 42 0.41 11.62 9.33
N ILE A 43 1.29 10.64 9.21
CA ILE A 43 0.87 9.23 9.12
C ILE A 43 0.06 8.80 10.34
N GLY A 44 0.31 9.38 11.50
CA GLY A 44 -0.44 9.08 12.71
C GLY A 44 -1.91 9.47 12.68
N ASP A 45 -2.33 10.28 11.70
CA ASP A 45 -3.73 10.73 11.58
C ASP A 45 -4.63 9.74 10.82
N PHE A 46 -4.08 8.64 10.32
CA PHE A 46 -4.83 7.68 9.51
C PHE A 46 -5.19 6.43 10.30
N ASP A 47 -6.41 5.94 10.09
CA ASP A 47 -6.86 4.66 10.64
C ASP A 47 -6.47 3.48 9.74
N VAL A 48 -6.33 3.72 8.43
CA VAL A 48 -5.90 2.71 7.47
C VAL A 48 -4.75 3.27 6.64
N VAL A 49 -3.61 2.57 6.66
CA VAL A 49 -2.47 2.86 5.79
C VAL A 49 -2.17 1.58 5.01
N TYR A 50 -2.50 1.57 3.71
CA TYR A 50 -2.09 0.44 2.88
C TYR A 50 -0.78 0.78 2.18
N VAL A 51 0.19 -0.10 2.37
CA VAL A 51 1.55 0.04 1.85
C VAL A 51 1.69 -0.89 0.67
N TYR A 52 2.17 -0.37 -0.45
CA TYR A 52 2.35 -1.14 -1.67
C TYR A 52 3.73 -0.91 -2.26
N PRO A 53 4.23 -1.89 -3.06
CA PRO A 53 5.61 -1.77 -3.54
C PRO A 53 5.81 -0.67 -4.58
N ARG A 54 5.04 -0.69 -5.66
CA ARG A 54 5.19 0.28 -6.74
C ARG A 54 4.02 0.20 -7.71
N SER A 55 3.36 1.32 -7.96
CA SER A 55 2.34 1.39 -9.00
C SER A 55 2.99 1.44 -10.39
N GLY A 56 2.37 0.77 -11.35
CA GLY A 56 2.76 0.87 -12.75
C GLY A 56 2.07 2.02 -13.47
N ARG A 57 2.60 2.38 -14.63
CA ARG A 57 1.96 3.34 -15.55
C ARG A 57 1.53 2.58 -16.80
N PRO A 58 0.34 2.87 -17.38
CA PRO A 58 -0.06 2.29 -18.65
C PRO A 58 0.98 2.58 -19.74
N GLY A 59 1.34 1.56 -20.51
CA GLY A 59 2.30 1.70 -21.60
C GLY A 59 3.77 1.70 -21.18
N VAL A 60 4.06 1.69 -19.88
CA VAL A 60 5.43 1.60 -19.37
C VAL A 60 5.72 0.15 -18.96
N PRO A 61 6.83 -0.43 -19.43
CA PRO A 61 7.18 -1.80 -19.07
C PRO A 61 7.34 -1.98 -17.56
N LEU A 62 6.94 -3.16 -17.07
CA LEU A 62 7.20 -3.57 -15.69
C LEU A 62 8.71 -3.74 -15.46
N LEU A 63 9.12 -3.63 -14.21
CA LEU A 63 10.49 -3.97 -13.81
C LEU A 63 10.76 -5.45 -14.10
N PRO A 64 11.99 -5.81 -14.53
CA PRO A 64 12.36 -7.20 -14.74
C PRO A 64 12.08 -8.04 -13.49
N GLY A 65 11.40 -9.18 -13.66
CA GLY A 65 11.06 -10.07 -12.57
C GLY A 65 9.84 -9.65 -11.73
N TRP A 66 9.09 -8.63 -12.15
CA TRP A 66 7.98 -8.10 -11.36
C TRP A 66 6.87 -9.13 -11.14
N ASP A 67 6.39 -9.75 -12.21
CA ASP A 67 5.30 -10.73 -12.13
C ASP A 67 5.73 -12.06 -11.49
N GLU A 68 7.02 -12.36 -11.48
CA GLU A 68 7.60 -13.54 -10.83
C GLU A 68 7.84 -13.32 -9.32
N THR A 69 7.77 -12.09 -8.85
CA THR A 69 7.96 -11.76 -7.44
C THR A 69 6.63 -11.86 -6.69
N PRO A 70 6.50 -12.79 -5.72
CA PRO A 70 5.28 -12.92 -4.95
C PRO A 70 4.87 -11.61 -4.27
N GLY A 71 3.63 -11.20 -4.48
CA GLY A 71 3.06 -9.99 -3.86
C GLY A 71 3.41 -8.68 -4.54
N ALA A 72 4.22 -8.66 -5.61
CA ALA A 72 4.62 -7.41 -6.27
C ALA A 72 3.48 -6.82 -7.12
N ARG A 73 2.87 -7.63 -7.99
CA ARG A 73 1.82 -7.17 -8.91
C ARG A 73 0.55 -6.80 -8.17
N GLY A 74 -0.16 -5.76 -8.62
CA GLY A 74 -1.51 -5.46 -8.18
C GLY A 74 -1.70 -4.18 -7.37
N CYS A 75 -0.74 -3.25 -7.42
CA CYS A 75 -0.86 -1.98 -6.68
C CYS A 75 -2.05 -1.14 -7.16
N THR A 76 -2.28 -1.07 -8.47
CA THR A 76 -3.42 -0.33 -9.03
C THR A 76 -4.77 -0.99 -8.69
N PRO A 77 -4.98 -2.30 -8.89
CA PRO A 77 -6.23 -2.93 -8.44
C PRO A 77 -6.48 -2.78 -6.94
N GLN A 78 -5.46 -2.89 -6.10
CA GLN A 78 -5.61 -2.67 -4.66
C GLN A 78 -6.09 -1.24 -4.36
N SER A 79 -5.40 -0.25 -4.91
CA SER A 79 -5.71 1.16 -4.67
C SER A 79 -7.09 1.54 -5.20
N CYS A 80 -7.46 1.04 -6.36
CA CYS A 80 -8.79 1.28 -6.93
C CYS A 80 -9.89 0.66 -6.07
N ALA A 81 -9.65 -0.51 -5.48
CA ALA A 81 -10.60 -1.12 -4.55
C ALA A 81 -10.78 -0.27 -3.28
N PHE A 82 -9.70 0.26 -2.71
CA PHE A 82 -9.80 1.20 -1.58
C PHE A 82 -10.53 2.48 -1.98
N ARG A 83 -10.25 3.03 -3.16
CA ARG A 83 -10.97 4.20 -3.68
C ARG A 83 -12.47 3.95 -3.73
N ASP A 84 -12.87 2.82 -4.33
CA ASP A 84 -14.28 2.50 -4.55
C ASP A 84 -15.03 2.23 -3.24
N LEU A 85 -14.36 1.68 -2.23
CA LEU A 85 -14.93 1.40 -0.91
C LEU A 85 -14.73 2.53 0.10
N TYR A 86 -14.02 3.61 -0.27
CA TYR A 86 -13.67 4.66 0.67
C TYR A 86 -14.89 5.26 1.41
N PRO A 87 -16.02 5.56 0.74
CA PRO A 87 -17.21 6.05 1.46
C PRO A 87 -17.72 5.06 2.52
N ASP A 88 -17.63 3.77 2.26
CA ASP A 88 -18.10 2.73 3.18
C ASP A 88 -17.14 2.48 4.34
N LEU A 89 -15.84 2.72 4.14
CA LEU A 89 -14.83 2.55 5.19
C LEU A 89 -15.05 3.52 6.35
N GLY A 90 -15.42 4.76 6.06
CA GLY A 90 -15.81 5.76 7.07
C GLY A 90 -14.71 6.23 8.00
N VAL A 91 -13.43 5.99 7.63
CA VAL A 91 -12.25 6.38 8.42
C VAL A 91 -11.20 6.98 7.49
N PRO A 92 -10.24 7.76 8.02
CA PRO A 92 -9.13 8.27 7.20
C PRO A 92 -8.27 7.14 6.64
N VAL A 93 -8.04 7.17 5.32
CA VAL A 93 -7.26 6.19 4.58
C VAL A 93 -6.12 6.89 3.85
N ALA A 94 -4.96 6.27 3.81
CA ALA A 94 -3.83 6.69 2.99
C ALA A 94 -3.19 5.47 2.30
N GLY A 95 -2.81 5.66 1.04
CA GLY A 95 -1.93 4.73 0.34
C GLY A 95 -0.49 5.24 0.44
N LEU A 96 0.48 4.34 0.52
CA LEU A 96 1.88 4.72 0.69
C LEU A 96 2.81 3.77 -0.06
N SER A 97 3.80 4.33 -0.72
CA SER A 97 4.90 3.56 -1.31
C SER A 97 6.21 4.34 -1.24
N ALA A 98 7.32 3.65 -1.52
CA ALA A 98 8.65 4.25 -1.58
C ALA A 98 8.91 4.95 -2.92
N GLN A 99 7.88 5.33 -3.65
CA GLN A 99 7.97 6.08 -4.89
C GLN A 99 8.10 7.59 -4.60
N THR A 100 8.54 8.33 -5.62
CA THR A 100 8.66 9.79 -5.52
C THR A 100 7.29 10.46 -5.45
N LEU A 101 7.28 11.72 -5.00
CA LEU A 101 6.04 12.52 -4.98
C LEU A 101 5.46 12.66 -6.41
N ASP A 102 6.30 12.85 -7.42
CA ASP A 102 5.83 12.98 -8.81
C ASP A 102 5.10 11.69 -9.26
N ASP A 103 5.61 10.53 -8.90
CA ASP A 103 4.95 9.27 -9.21
C ASP A 103 3.59 9.16 -8.50
N GLN A 104 3.53 9.57 -7.23
CA GLN A 104 2.28 9.50 -6.45
C GLN A 104 1.24 10.52 -6.94
N LEU A 105 1.67 11.71 -7.35
CA LEU A 105 0.78 12.71 -7.95
C LEU A 105 0.17 12.20 -9.26
N GLU A 106 1.00 11.65 -10.14
CA GLU A 106 0.53 11.06 -11.41
C GLU A 106 -0.48 9.94 -11.16
N PHE A 107 -0.14 9.03 -10.25
CA PHE A 107 -1.00 7.91 -9.91
C PHE A 107 -2.34 8.37 -9.32
N ALA A 108 -2.32 9.32 -8.39
CA ALA A 108 -3.52 9.83 -7.74
C ALA A 108 -4.43 10.56 -8.73
N GLU A 109 -3.86 11.37 -9.62
CA GLU A 109 -4.63 12.09 -10.63
C GLU A 109 -5.26 11.13 -11.64
N ARG A 110 -4.47 10.22 -12.19
CA ARG A 110 -4.94 9.25 -13.18
C ARG A 110 -6.06 8.37 -12.65
N ASN A 111 -6.01 7.98 -11.38
CA ASN A 111 -6.99 7.10 -10.75
C ASN A 111 -8.03 7.84 -9.90
N ARG A 112 -8.00 9.16 -9.85
CA ARG A 112 -8.94 10.00 -9.08
C ARG A 112 -9.04 9.56 -7.62
N MET A 113 -7.88 9.47 -6.95
CA MET A 113 -7.83 9.04 -5.55
C MET A 113 -8.44 10.10 -4.63
N PRO A 114 -9.45 9.74 -3.82
CA PRO A 114 -10.12 10.69 -2.92
C PRO A 114 -9.40 10.91 -1.60
N PHE A 115 -8.33 10.16 -1.34
CA PHE A 115 -7.52 10.22 -0.12
C PHE A 115 -6.05 10.42 -0.47
N PRO A 116 -5.19 10.79 0.49
CA PRO A 116 -3.77 11.00 0.20
C PRO A 116 -3.08 9.74 -0.30
N VAL A 117 -2.29 9.89 -1.35
CA VAL A 117 -1.33 8.91 -1.82
C VAL A 117 0.05 9.43 -1.44
N VAL A 118 0.69 8.77 -0.49
CA VAL A 118 1.85 9.27 0.25
C VAL A 118 3.14 8.78 -0.38
N ALA A 119 4.10 9.69 -0.53
CA ALA A 119 5.44 9.40 -1.03
C ALA A 119 6.40 9.24 0.15
N ASP A 120 7.09 8.08 0.20
CA ASP A 120 8.09 7.78 1.21
C ASP A 120 9.37 7.24 0.55
N PRO A 121 10.03 8.04 -0.33
CA PRO A 121 11.18 7.56 -1.09
C PRO A 121 12.38 7.19 -0.22
N ASP A 122 12.50 7.78 0.96
CA ASP A 122 13.57 7.48 1.91
C ASP A 122 13.19 6.37 2.90
N ARG A 123 12.02 5.77 2.74
CA ARG A 123 11.51 4.70 3.60
C ARG A 123 11.51 5.04 5.09
N ARG A 124 11.09 6.28 5.40
CA ARG A 124 11.08 6.78 6.79
C ARG A 124 10.08 6.03 7.65
N LEU A 125 8.91 5.68 7.11
CA LEU A 125 7.93 4.87 7.84
C LEU A 125 8.48 3.47 8.11
N GLY A 126 9.16 2.89 7.12
CA GLY A 126 9.83 1.59 7.27
C GLY A 126 10.88 1.59 8.36
N ALA A 127 11.68 2.66 8.45
CA ALA A 127 12.67 2.81 9.52
C ALA A 127 12.01 2.93 10.89
N ALA A 128 10.89 3.66 10.98
CA ALA A 128 10.19 3.88 12.25
C ALA A 128 9.48 2.61 12.76
N LEU A 129 8.93 1.79 11.86
CA LEU A 129 8.11 0.63 12.23
C LEU A 129 8.77 -0.71 11.96
N GLY A 130 9.89 -0.75 11.26
CA GLY A 130 10.49 -2.01 10.80
C GLY A 130 9.65 -2.71 9.73
N LEU A 131 9.14 -1.96 8.75
CA LEU A 131 8.34 -2.55 7.67
C LEU A 131 9.19 -3.44 6.77
N PRO A 132 8.65 -4.59 6.32
CA PRO A 132 9.39 -5.48 5.43
C PRO A 132 9.61 -4.85 4.05
N THR A 133 10.78 -5.11 3.49
CA THR A 133 11.18 -4.63 2.16
C THR A 133 11.69 -5.79 1.31
N PHE A 134 11.86 -5.54 0.02
CA PHE A 134 12.53 -6.45 -0.91
C PHE A 134 13.26 -5.65 -1.97
N GLU A 135 14.22 -6.29 -2.61
CA GLU A 135 15.01 -5.66 -3.66
C GLU A 135 14.62 -6.23 -5.03
N ILE A 136 14.48 -5.35 -6.00
CA ILE A 136 14.21 -5.71 -7.39
C ILE A 136 14.78 -4.63 -8.31
N ALA A 137 15.50 -5.03 -9.35
CA ALA A 137 16.08 -4.12 -10.34
C ALA A 137 16.88 -2.97 -9.71
N GLY A 138 17.60 -3.23 -8.63
CA GLY A 138 18.41 -2.23 -7.91
C GLY A 138 17.60 -1.30 -7.00
N LEU A 139 16.30 -1.50 -6.86
CA LEU A 139 15.43 -0.71 -5.99
C LEU A 139 15.10 -1.48 -4.71
N THR A 140 15.03 -0.76 -3.59
CA THR A 140 14.49 -1.30 -2.33
C THR A 140 13.07 -0.79 -2.17
N LEU A 141 12.10 -1.70 -2.17
CA LEU A 141 10.68 -1.39 -2.14
C LEU A 141 10.01 -2.04 -0.92
N TYR A 142 8.90 -1.47 -0.48
CA TYR A 142 8.10 -2.08 0.57
C TYR A 142 7.39 -3.34 0.07
N ARG A 143 7.36 -4.37 0.91
CA ARG A 143 6.40 -5.46 0.73
C ARG A 143 5.00 -4.95 0.99
N ARG A 144 4.03 -5.52 0.29
CA ARG A 144 2.63 -5.12 0.44
C ARG A 144 2.10 -5.53 1.81
N LEU A 145 1.55 -4.56 2.53
CA LEU A 145 0.85 -4.81 3.80
C LEU A 145 -0.14 -3.69 4.06
N THR A 146 -1.12 -3.95 4.90
CA THR A 146 -2.06 -2.91 5.31
C THR A 146 -2.13 -2.86 6.84
N LEU A 147 -1.97 -1.66 7.36
CA LEU A 147 -2.07 -1.36 8.78
C LEU A 147 -3.42 -0.75 9.07
N VAL A 148 -4.11 -1.26 10.07
CA VAL A 148 -5.32 -0.66 10.60
C VAL A 148 -5.04 -0.23 12.03
N ALA A 149 -5.32 1.03 12.35
CA ALA A 149 -5.06 1.61 13.66
C ALA A 149 -6.31 2.23 14.24
N ARG A 150 -6.32 2.33 15.56
CA ARG A 150 -7.31 3.08 16.31
C ARG A 150 -6.57 3.93 17.32
N GLU A 151 -6.84 5.24 17.32
CA GLU A 151 -6.13 6.17 18.20
C GLU A 151 -4.61 5.97 18.11
N ARG A 152 -4.11 5.83 16.88
CA ARG A 152 -2.70 5.64 16.52
C ARG A 152 -2.10 4.27 16.88
N ARG A 153 -2.83 3.41 17.54
CA ARG A 153 -2.33 2.05 17.87
C ARG A 153 -2.78 1.07 16.81
N ILE A 154 -1.83 0.34 16.26
CA ILE A 154 -2.10 -0.69 15.24
C ILE A 154 -2.84 -1.84 15.91
N ASP A 155 -4.09 -2.07 15.50
CA ASP A 155 -4.92 -3.14 16.05
C ASP A 155 -5.17 -4.27 15.05
N LYS A 156 -4.75 -4.10 13.78
CA LYS A 156 -4.80 -5.16 12.76
C LYS A 156 -3.70 -4.93 11.72
N VAL A 157 -3.07 -6.02 11.31
CA VAL A 157 -2.10 -6.04 10.22
C VAL A 157 -2.54 -7.10 9.20
N PHE A 158 -2.63 -6.69 7.94
CA PHE A 158 -2.84 -7.61 6.82
C PHE A 158 -1.49 -7.84 6.14
N TYR A 159 -0.92 -9.01 6.34
CA TYR A 159 0.36 -9.41 5.74
C TYR A 159 0.50 -10.93 5.72
N PRO A 160 0.81 -11.53 4.58
CA PRO A 160 0.85 -10.89 3.27
C PRO A 160 -0.55 -10.48 2.78
N VAL A 161 -0.60 -9.71 1.71
CA VAL A 161 -1.85 -9.31 1.05
C VAL A 161 -1.96 -10.05 -0.28
N PHE A 162 -2.98 -10.90 -0.42
CA PHE A 162 -3.25 -11.60 -1.68
C PHE A 162 -4.67 -12.18 -1.68
N PRO A 163 -5.44 -12.01 -2.77
CA PRO A 163 -5.14 -11.13 -3.90
C PRO A 163 -5.25 -9.65 -3.50
N PRO A 164 -4.47 -8.76 -4.14
CA PRO A 164 -4.42 -7.35 -3.71
C PRO A 164 -5.76 -6.62 -3.81
N ASP A 165 -6.57 -6.94 -4.81
CA ASP A 165 -7.87 -6.31 -5.04
C ASP A 165 -8.94 -6.71 -4.01
N ALA A 166 -8.72 -7.77 -3.22
CA ALA A 166 -9.63 -8.18 -2.15
C ALA A 166 -9.33 -7.46 -0.82
N ASN A 167 -8.20 -6.81 -0.68
CA ASN A 167 -7.75 -6.27 0.61
C ASN A 167 -8.66 -5.18 1.17
N ALA A 168 -9.16 -4.27 0.33
CA ALA A 168 -10.06 -3.22 0.79
C ALA A 168 -11.35 -3.80 1.39
N GLY A 169 -11.90 -4.84 0.79
CA GLY A 169 -13.07 -5.55 1.33
C GLY A 169 -12.78 -6.25 2.65
N GLU A 170 -11.59 -6.84 2.79
CA GLU A 170 -11.14 -7.44 4.05
C GLU A 170 -11.00 -6.39 5.16
N VAL A 171 -10.46 -5.21 4.83
CA VAL A 171 -10.35 -4.09 5.77
C VAL A 171 -11.73 -3.61 6.20
N LEU A 172 -12.65 -3.46 5.25
CA LEU A 172 -14.03 -3.05 5.53
C LEU A 172 -14.72 -4.04 6.49
N ALA A 173 -14.59 -5.34 6.22
CA ALA A 173 -15.16 -6.37 7.08
C ALA A 173 -14.58 -6.31 8.51
N TYR A 174 -13.26 -6.09 8.61
CA TYR A 174 -12.62 -5.93 9.93
C TYR A 174 -13.14 -4.69 10.67
N LEU A 175 -13.23 -3.54 9.99
CA LEU A 175 -13.71 -2.30 10.61
C LEU A 175 -15.15 -2.45 11.13
N ARG A 176 -15.99 -3.20 10.42
CA ARG A 176 -17.37 -3.47 10.83
C ARG A 176 -17.48 -4.47 11.99
N SER A 177 -16.45 -5.26 12.23
CA SER A 177 -16.45 -6.29 13.28
C SER A 177 -15.84 -5.83 14.59
N ARG A 178 -15.13 -4.71 14.62
CA ARG A 178 -14.43 -4.23 15.82
C ARG A 178 -15.30 -3.33 16.72
#